data_decd7a167e8beca19d70910e3d5b6ecf
#
_entry.id   decd7a167e8beca19d70910e3d5b6ecf
#
_cell.length_a   1.000
_cell.length_b   1.000
_cell.length_c   1.000
_cell.angle_alpha   90.00
_cell.angle_beta   90.00
_cell.angle_gamma   90.00
#
_symmetry.space_group_name_H-M   'P 1'
#
loop_
_entity.id
_entity.type
_entity.pdbx_description
1 polymer ?
#
loop_
_entity_poly.entity_id
_entity_poly.type
_entity_poly.pdbx_seq_one_letter_code
_entity_poly.pdbx_strand_id
1 'polypeptide(L)'
;MEHRPPSHDIIHAPSLEQIGFEEYEPPEGFCPLWRSYRGEGETSGSFHILAPSDRWQIAIHDFTLLHDTVMEFELPEYLSVAWYESISGEEFTPYRRLRAKSIWGFYSGDGGWRGLVHGGVPVEGRVHRGAARDVARVPGSASTTGSSSACATRSPR
;
A
#
# COMPACT_ATOMS: atom_id res chain seq x y z
N MET A 1 -2.31 -31.36 -9.28
CA MET A 1 -2.06 -30.04 -9.89
C MET A 1 -2.89 -29.03 -9.15
N GLU A 2 -2.31 -28.37 -8.19
CA GLU A 2 -2.97 -27.28 -7.48
C GLU A 2 -3.10 -26.10 -8.44
N HIS A 3 -4.33 -25.73 -8.69
CA HIS A 3 -4.65 -24.59 -9.53
C HIS A 3 -4.40 -23.32 -8.67
N ARG A 4 -3.17 -22.81 -8.72
CA ARG A 4 -2.88 -21.49 -8.15
C ARG A 4 -3.77 -20.50 -8.88
N PRO A 5 -4.65 -19.74 -8.20
CA PRO A 5 -5.46 -18.74 -8.86
C PRO A 5 -4.53 -17.76 -9.59
N PRO A 6 -4.91 -17.28 -10.78
CA PRO A 6 -4.09 -16.33 -11.52
C PRO A 6 -3.78 -15.18 -10.57
N SER A 7 -2.51 -15.01 -10.24
CA SER A 7 -2.05 -13.86 -9.49
C SER A 7 -2.33 -12.65 -10.37
N HIS A 8 -3.24 -11.80 -9.93
CA HIS A 8 -3.33 -10.47 -10.52
C HIS A 8 -1.94 -9.85 -10.42
N ASP A 9 -1.47 -9.22 -11.49
CA ASP A 9 -0.12 -8.70 -11.57
C ASP A 9 0.16 -7.84 -10.34
N ILE A 10 1.08 -8.31 -9.51
CA ILE A 10 1.45 -7.59 -8.32
C ILE A 10 2.32 -6.45 -8.77
N ILE A 11 1.82 -5.28 -8.57
CA ILE A 11 2.37 -4.00 -9.03
C ILE A 11 3.86 -3.83 -8.70
N HIS A 12 4.38 -4.58 -7.73
CA HIS A 12 5.74 -4.38 -7.23
C HIS A 12 6.72 -5.52 -7.52
N ALA A 13 6.28 -6.64 -8.06
CA ALA A 13 7.18 -7.78 -8.22
C ALA A 13 8.49 -7.41 -8.96
N PRO A 14 8.45 -6.74 -10.13
CA PRO A 14 9.68 -6.36 -10.82
C PRO A 14 10.56 -5.40 -10.02
N SER A 15 9.95 -4.49 -9.27
CA SER A 15 10.69 -3.50 -8.46
C SER A 15 11.32 -4.13 -7.22
N LEU A 16 10.69 -5.13 -6.63
CA LEU A 16 11.24 -5.89 -5.50
C LEU A 16 12.47 -6.69 -5.94
N GLU A 17 12.42 -7.32 -7.10
CA GLU A 17 13.56 -8.04 -7.66
C GLU A 17 14.77 -7.12 -7.90
N GLN A 18 14.52 -5.89 -8.38
CA GLN A 18 15.59 -4.89 -8.59
C GLN A 18 16.34 -4.49 -7.32
N ILE A 19 15.71 -4.60 -6.17
CA ILE A 19 16.30 -4.27 -4.86
C ILE A 19 16.69 -5.51 -4.06
N GLY A 20 16.78 -6.67 -4.71
CA GLY A 20 17.33 -7.90 -4.14
C GLY A 20 16.34 -8.74 -3.35
N PHE A 21 15.04 -8.67 -3.67
CA PHE A 21 14.06 -9.61 -3.15
C PHE A 21 13.82 -10.76 -4.11
N GLU A 22 13.72 -11.95 -3.58
CA GLU A 22 13.32 -13.16 -4.31
C GLU A 22 12.01 -13.70 -3.75
N GLU A 23 11.11 -14.12 -4.66
CA GLU A 23 9.85 -14.77 -4.26
C GLU A 23 10.12 -16.15 -3.69
N TYR A 24 9.45 -16.49 -2.60
CA TYR A 24 9.52 -17.81 -1.99
C TYR A 24 8.12 -18.33 -1.60
N GLU A 25 7.98 -19.64 -1.48
CA GLU A 25 6.74 -20.21 -0.97
C GLU A 25 6.59 -19.92 0.52
N PRO A 26 5.48 -19.31 0.95
CA PRO A 26 5.25 -19.02 2.36
C PRO A 26 5.11 -20.33 3.14
N PRO A 27 5.40 -20.33 4.45
CA PRO A 27 5.21 -21.49 5.31
C PRO A 27 3.78 -22.05 5.28
N GLU A 28 3.62 -23.33 5.58
CA GLU A 28 2.31 -23.95 5.72
C GLU A 28 1.42 -23.15 6.68
N GLY A 29 0.16 -22.92 6.28
CA GLY A 29 -0.81 -22.15 7.05
C GLY A 29 -0.98 -20.69 6.60
N PHE A 30 -0.13 -20.21 5.71
CA PHE A 30 -0.39 -18.94 5.04
C PHE A 30 -1.51 -19.08 4.00
N CYS A 31 -2.37 -18.06 3.93
CA CYS A 31 -3.38 -18.03 2.88
C CYS A 31 -2.70 -18.03 1.49
N PRO A 32 -3.12 -18.89 0.54
CA PRO A 32 -2.49 -19.01 -0.78
C PRO A 32 -2.57 -17.74 -1.65
N LEU A 33 -3.36 -16.74 -1.23
CA LEU A 33 -3.42 -15.45 -1.90
C LEU A 33 -2.24 -14.52 -1.56
N TRP A 34 -1.44 -14.86 -0.52
CA TRP A 34 -0.23 -14.12 -0.20
C TRP A 34 0.91 -14.53 -1.11
N ARG A 35 1.64 -13.54 -1.59
CA ARG A 35 2.96 -13.70 -2.18
C ARG A 35 4.00 -13.20 -1.21
N SER A 36 5.06 -13.97 -1.05
CA SER A 36 6.10 -13.70 -0.07
C SER A 36 7.45 -13.57 -0.75
N TYR A 37 8.18 -12.56 -0.34
CA TYR A 37 9.51 -12.25 -0.86
C TYR A 37 10.49 -12.16 0.30
N ARG A 38 11.69 -12.67 0.08
CA ARG A 38 12.81 -12.59 1.02
C ARG A 38 13.91 -11.77 0.41
N GLY A 39 14.51 -10.90 1.19
CA GLY A 39 15.69 -10.14 0.79
C GLY A 39 16.93 -11.02 0.78
N GLU A 40 17.75 -10.88 -0.24
CA GLU A 40 19.04 -11.54 -0.40
C GLU A 40 20.14 -10.54 -0.74
N GLY A 41 21.35 -10.84 -0.28
CA GLY A 41 22.52 -9.99 -0.55
C GLY A 41 22.50 -8.65 0.18
N GLU A 42 22.24 -7.58 -0.55
CA GLU A 42 22.22 -6.20 -0.01
C GLU A 42 20.89 -5.83 0.67
N THR A 43 19.91 -6.71 0.60
CA THR A 43 18.62 -6.57 1.27
C THR A 43 18.41 -7.72 2.24
N SER A 44 17.94 -7.44 3.42
CA SER A 44 17.56 -8.46 4.40
C SER A 44 16.13 -8.26 4.86
N GLY A 45 15.45 -9.35 5.26
CA GLY A 45 14.09 -9.29 5.76
C GLY A 45 13.04 -9.81 4.77
N SER A 46 11.80 -9.37 4.91
CA SER A 46 10.68 -9.93 4.16
C SER A 46 9.70 -8.88 3.64
N PHE A 47 9.01 -9.25 2.58
CA PHE A 47 7.94 -8.47 2.00
C PHE A 47 6.79 -9.41 1.62
N HIS A 48 5.59 -9.13 2.10
CA HIS A 48 4.42 -9.97 1.86
C HIS A 48 3.33 -9.15 1.21
N ILE A 49 2.74 -9.65 0.14
CA ILE A 49 1.68 -8.97 -0.60
C ILE A 49 0.45 -9.85 -0.68
N LEU A 50 -0.68 -9.33 -0.25
CA LEU A 50 -2.01 -9.87 -0.46
C LEU A 50 -2.70 -9.07 -1.55
N ALA A 51 -2.97 -9.68 -2.69
CA ALA A 51 -3.67 -9.06 -3.81
C ALA A 51 -4.84 -9.94 -4.26
N PRO A 52 -5.97 -9.90 -3.55
CA PRO A 52 -7.12 -10.76 -3.86
C PRO A 52 -7.86 -10.31 -5.12
N SER A 53 -7.60 -9.11 -5.61
CA SER A 53 -8.15 -8.58 -6.86
C SER A 53 -7.20 -7.55 -7.47
N ASP A 54 -7.50 -7.12 -8.70
CA ASP A 54 -6.85 -6.00 -9.38
C ASP A 54 -7.19 -4.62 -8.79
N ARG A 55 -8.13 -4.57 -7.85
CA ARG A 55 -8.66 -3.33 -7.29
C ARG A 55 -7.97 -2.87 -6.02
N TRP A 56 -7.48 -3.81 -5.24
CA TRP A 56 -6.81 -3.48 -3.99
C TRP A 56 -5.76 -4.52 -3.60
N GLN A 57 -4.77 -4.08 -2.88
CA GLN A 57 -3.75 -4.93 -2.29
C GLN A 57 -3.31 -4.39 -0.93
N ILE A 58 -2.78 -5.29 -0.10
CA ILE A 58 -2.12 -4.98 1.16
C ILE A 58 -0.70 -5.50 1.06
N ALA A 59 0.27 -4.65 1.39
CA ALA A 59 1.65 -5.06 1.56
C ALA A 59 2.05 -4.92 3.03
N ILE A 60 2.74 -5.92 3.55
CA ILE A 60 3.35 -5.92 4.87
C ILE A 60 4.84 -6.16 4.64
N HIS A 61 5.68 -5.31 5.22
CA HIS A 61 7.11 -5.40 5.00
C HIS A 61 7.89 -5.10 6.29
N ASP A 62 8.96 -5.86 6.43
CA ASP A 62 9.96 -5.71 7.45
C ASP A 62 11.31 -6.07 6.82
N PHE A 63 12.05 -5.07 6.38
CA PHE A 63 13.32 -5.26 5.69
C PHE A 63 14.32 -4.14 5.98
N THR A 64 15.57 -4.41 5.69
CA THR A 64 16.65 -3.42 5.79
C THR A 64 17.50 -3.52 4.52
N LEU A 65 17.80 -2.36 3.93
CA LEU A 65 18.75 -2.22 2.85
C LEU A 65 20.15 -1.98 3.42
N LEU A 66 21.18 -2.56 2.82
CA LEU A 66 22.56 -2.37 3.28
C LEU A 66 23.05 -0.93 3.00
N HIS A 67 22.63 -0.37 1.87
CA HIS A 67 23.02 0.96 1.41
C HIS A 67 21.82 1.84 1.11
N ASP A 68 22.06 3.14 1.06
CA ASP A 68 21.09 4.12 0.59
C ASP A 68 20.67 3.77 -0.85
N THR A 69 19.37 3.56 -1.05
CA THR A 69 18.85 3.03 -2.31
C THR A 69 17.74 3.90 -2.85
N VAL A 70 17.86 4.32 -4.09
CA VAL A 70 16.76 4.96 -4.83
C VAL A 70 15.83 3.87 -5.31
N MET A 71 14.59 3.94 -4.87
CA MET A 71 13.52 3.03 -5.29
C MET A 71 12.59 3.79 -6.23
N GLU A 72 12.17 3.11 -7.30
CA GLU A 72 11.23 3.65 -8.27
C GLU A 72 10.18 2.60 -8.61
N PHE A 73 8.92 2.96 -8.48
CA PHE A 73 7.79 2.10 -8.77
C PHE A 73 6.92 2.74 -9.83
N GLU A 74 6.78 2.07 -10.95
CA GLU A 74 5.72 2.39 -11.90
C GLU A 74 4.39 1.89 -11.34
N LEU A 75 3.50 2.80 -11.05
CA LEU A 75 2.20 2.49 -10.45
C LEU A 75 1.09 3.00 -11.36
N PRO A 76 0.07 2.19 -11.67
CA PRO A 76 -1.16 2.72 -12.23
C PRO A 76 -1.85 3.67 -11.24
N GLU A 77 -2.97 4.24 -11.63
CA GLU A 77 -3.74 5.13 -10.76
C GLU A 77 -4.24 4.42 -9.49
N TYR A 78 -3.52 4.60 -8.39
CA TYR A 78 -3.86 4.08 -7.07
C TYR A 78 -3.85 5.16 -6.00
N LEU A 79 -4.75 5.02 -5.05
CA LEU A 79 -4.62 5.65 -3.75
C LEU A 79 -3.94 4.65 -2.81
N SER A 80 -2.84 5.08 -2.20
CA SER A 80 -2.11 4.30 -1.20
C SER A 80 -2.18 4.98 0.15
N VAL A 81 -2.37 4.19 1.20
CA VAL A 81 -2.22 4.61 2.59
C VAL A 81 -1.18 3.71 3.23
N ALA A 82 -0.09 4.29 3.67
CA ALA A 82 1.01 3.60 4.32
C ALA A 82 1.11 3.98 5.79
N TRP A 83 1.32 2.99 6.63
CA TRP A 83 1.74 3.14 8.02
C TRP A 83 3.17 2.63 8.14
N TYR A 84 4.06 3.44 8.67
CA TYR A 84 5.44 3.04 8.96
C TYR A 84 5.72 3.09 10.45
N GLU A 85 6.06 1.95 11.04
CA GLU A 85 6.63 1.87 12.38
C GLU A 85 8.08 2.36 12.36
N SER A 86 8.84 1.93 11.36
CA SER A 86 10.22 2.37 11.11
C SER A 86 10.42 2.65 9.63
N ILE A 87 11.02 3.77 9.32
CA ILE A 87 11.50 4.16 7.99
C ILE A 87 12.38 5.40 8.12
N SER A 88 13.38 5.52 7.25
CA SER A 88 14.13 6.75 7.04
C SER A 88 14.41 6.92 5.55
N GLY A 89 14.17 8.13 5.04
CA GLY A 89 14.36 8.40 3.62
C GLY A 89 13.63 9.64 3.16
N GLU A 90 13.50 9.76 1.87
CA GLU A 90 12.91 10.91 1.20
C GLU A 90 12.06 10.45 0.01
N GLU A 91 10.90 11.04 -0.16
CA GLU A 91 10.08 10.93 -1.37
C GLU A 91 10.32 12.16 -2.24
N PHE A 92 10.38 12.00 -3.57
CA PHE A 92 10.83 13.07 -4.45
C PHE A 92 9.70 13.87 -5.12
N THR A 93 8.51 13.27 -5.23
CA THR A 93 7.39 13.93 -5.93
C THR A 93 6.05 13.66 -5.25
N PRO A 94 5.55 14.61 -4.43
CA PRO A 94 6.22 15.81 -3.95
C PRO A 94 7.36 15.48 -2.98
N TYR A 95 8.32 16.38 -2.84
CA TYR A 95 9.40 16.16 -1.88
C TYR A 95 8.89 16.10 -0.44
N ARG A 96 9.13 14.99 0.24
CA ARG A 96 8.78 14.77 1.64
C ARG A 96 9.82 13.88 2.32
N ARG A 97 10.09 14.14 3.59
CA ARG A 97 10.90 13.24 4.41
C ARG A 97 10.03 12.13 4.97
N LEU A 98 10.42 10.90 4.70
CA LEU A 98 9.79 9.73 5.30
C LEU A 98 10.21 9.62 6.78
N ARG A 99 9.25 9.36 7.66
CA ARG A 99 9.47 9.34 9.11
C ARG A 99 8.80 8.13 9.73
N ALA A 100 9.48 7.56 10.73
CA ALA A 100 8.92 6.52 11.57
C ALA A 100 7.66 7.00 12.32
N LYS A 101 6.79 6.07 12.69
CA LYS A 101 5.53 6.28 13.44
C LYS A 101 4.61 7.28 12.76
N SER A 102 4.48 7.15 11.44
CA SER A 102 3.71 8.07 10.62
C SER A 102 2.77 7.36 9.64
N ILE A 103 1.71 8.06 9.28
CA ILE A 103 0.77 7.64 8.22
C ILE A 103 0.98 8.55 7.01
N TRP A 104 1.07 7.94 5.84
CA TRP A 104 1.27 8.61 4.58
C TRP A 104 0.16 8.27 3.60
N GLY A 105 -0.47 9.29 3.04
CA GLY A 105 -1.33 9.16 1.87
C GLY A 105 -0.55 9.47 0.60
N PHE A 106 -0.72 8.67 -0.42
CA PHE A 106 -0.10 8.86 -1.72
C PHE A 106 -1.08 8.51 -2.83
N TYR A 107 -1.17 9.38 -3.83
CA TYR A 107 -1.89 9.14 -5.06
C TYR A 107 -0.90 9.08 -6.21
N SER A 108 -0.89 7.95 -6.90
CA SER A 108 0.13 7.66 -7.91
C SER A 108 -0.12 8.31 -9.25
N GLY A 109 -1.20 9.01 -9.50
CA GLY A 109 -1.43 9.73 -10.76
C GLY A 109 -0.75 9.09 -11.98
N ASP A 110 -0.16 9.93 -12.82
CA ASP A 110 0.50 9.49 -14.06
C ASP A 110 1.99 9.15 -13.91
N GLY A 111 2.55 9.10 -12.72
CA GLY A 111 4.02 9.12 -12.58
C GLY A 111 4.66 8.07 -11.66
N GLY A 112 3.88 7.18 -11.01
CA GLY A 112 4.45 6.23 -10.08
C GLY A 112 5.00 6.87 -8.80
N TRP A 113 5.83 6.14 -8.07
CA TRP A 113 6.48 6.59 -6.83
C TRP A 113 8.00 6.51 -6.98
N ARG A 114 8.69 7.54 -6.52
CA ARG A 114 10.16 7.58 -6.49
C ARG A 114 10.65 8.16 -5.18
N GLY A 115 11.62 7.51 -4.55
CA GLY A 115 12.19 7.97 -3.31
C GLY A 115 13.56 7.36 -3.00
N LEU A 116 14.24 7.92 -2.02
CA LEU A 116 15.46 7.41 -1.42
C LEU A 116 15.10 6.76 -0.09
N VAL A 117 15.53 5.52 0.11
CA VAL A 117 15.46 4.83 1.40
C VAL A 117 16.87 4.68 1.95
N HIS A 118 17.08 5.12 3.18
CA HIS A 118 18.41 5.08 3.82
C HIS A 118 18.77 3.65 4.24
N GLY A 119 19.99 3.25 3.92
CA GLY A 119 20.55 1.97 4.33
C GLY A 119 20.77 1.87 5.83
N GLY A 120 20.76 0.64 6.35
CA GLY A 120 20.96 0.35 7.77
C GLY A 120 19.80 0.72 8.68
N VAL A 121 18.70 1.27 8.15
CA VAL A 121 17.48 1.59 8.91
C VAL A 121 16.38 0.60 8.51
N PRO A 122 15.74 -0.09 9.46
CA PRO A 122 14.62 -0.97 9.15
C PRO A 122 13.46 -0.21 8.49
N VAL A 123 12.88 -0.79 7.44
CA VAL A 123 11.65 -0.35 6.81
C VAL A 123 10.55 -1.31 7.23
N GLU A 124 9.86 -0.95 8.30
CA GLU A 124 8.80 -1.76 8.88
C GLU A 124 7.45 -1.04 8.73
N GLY A 125 6.50 -1.71 8.09
CA GLY A 125 5.20 -1.07 7.88
C GLY A 125 4.19 -1.89 7.11
N ARG A 126 3.09 -1.20 6.80
CA ARG A 126 1.97 -1.73 6.04
C ARG A 126 1.50 -0.70 5.02
N VAL A 127 1.21 -1.15 3.84
CA VAL A 127 0.67 -0.30 2.76
C VAL A 127 -0.61 -0.90 2.23
N HIS A 128 -1.66 -0.10 2.22
CA HIS A 128 -2.93 -0.43 1.59
C HIS A 128 -3.06 0.37 0.30
N ARG A 129 -3.42 -0.29 -0.79
CA ARG A 129 -3.63 0.35 -2.08
C ARG A 129 -4.98 -0.04 -2.66
N GLY A 130 -5.69 0.96 -3.19
CA GLY A 130 -6.95 0.77 -3.88
C GLY A 130 -6.96 1.53 -5.20
N ALA A 131 -7.63 0.98 -6.22
CA ALA A 131 -7.80 1.68 -7.50
C ALA A 131 -8.55 3.01 -7.28
N ALA A 132 -8.01 4.11 -7.81
CA ALA A 132 -8.53 5.46 -7.55
C ALA A 132 -9.99 5.63 -7.95
N ARG A 133 -10.44 4.95 -9.00
CA ARG A 133 -11.84 4.96 -9.45
C ARG A 133 -12.83 4.34 -8.45
N ASP A 134 -12.38 3.50 -7.55
CA ASP A 134 -13.23 2.89 -6.51
C ASP A 134 -13.34 3.79 -5.28
N VAL A 135 -12.35 4.63 -5.03
CA VAL A 135 -12.38 5.60 -3.93
C VAL A 135 -13.33 6.76 -4.23
N ALA A 136 -13.48 7.15 -5.49
CA ALA A 136 -14.45 8.19 -5.91
C ALA A 136 -15.92 7.76 -5.74
N ARG A 137 -16.19 6.49 -5.44
CA ARG A 137 -17.51 5.93 -5.18
C ARG A 137 -17.84 5.71 -3.70
N VAL A 138 -17.12 6.29 -2.77
CA VAL A 138 -17.56 6.29 -1.36
C VAL A 138 -18.86 7.08 -1.30
N PRO A 139 -20.02 6.44 -1.04
CA PRO A 139 -21.29 7.15 -0.92
C PRO A 139 -21.27 7.91 0.41
N GLY A 140 -20.84 9.14 0.37
CA GLY A 140 -20.64 9.93 1.59
C GLY A 140 -20.80 11.44 1.42
N SER A 141 -21.37 11.90 0.30
CA SER A 141 -21.89 13.26 0.20
C SER A 141 -23.32 13.24 -0.34
N ALA A 142 -24.23 12.61 0.38
CA ALA A 142 -25.61 13.03 0.28
C ALA A 142 -25.65 14.47 0.80
N SER A 143 -25.64 15.43 -0.11
CA SER A 143 -26.07 16.80 0.14
C SER A 143 -27.46 16.70 0.75
N THR A 144 -27.54 16.90 2.05
CA THR A 144 -28.77 17.17 2.77
C THR A 144 -29.29 18.54 2.30
N THR A 145 -29.95 18.56 1.16
CA THR A 145 -30.89 19.64 0.87
C THR A 145 -32.01 19.48 1.88
N GLY A 146 -31.96 20.35 2.90
CA GLY A 146 -32.95 20.44 3.93
C GLY A 146 -34.33 20.69 3.33
N SER A 147 -35.21 19.69 3.44
CA SER A 147 -36.63 19.92 3.41
C SER A 147 -37.09 20.06 4.85
N SER A 148 -37.24 21.32 5.27
CA SER A 148 -37.90 21.74 6.50
C SER A 148 -39.36 21.38 6.37
N SER A 149 -39.77 20.26 6.95
CA SER A 149 -41.19 19.93 7.12
C SER A 149 -41.53 20.15 8.59
N ALA A 150 -42.29 21.23 8.82
CA ALA A 150 -42.82 21.61 10.11
C ALA A 150 -43.66 20.49 10.72
N CYS A 151 -43.24 19.99 11.88
CA CYS A 151 -44.02 19.12 12.72
C CYS A 151 -44.93 19.96 13.59
N ALA A 152 -46.23 19.99 13.24
CA ALA A 152 -47.25 20.63 14.02
C ALA A 152 -47.53 19.82 15.30
N THR A 153 -47.29 20.44 16.44
CA THR A 153 -47.69 19.96 17.76
C THR A 153 -49.21 19.97 17.88
N ARG A 154 -49.82 18.78 18.09
CA ARG A 154 -51.16 18.65 18.63
C ARG A 154 -51.06 18.29 20.10
N SER A 155 -51.50 19.19 20.97
CA SER A 155 -51.82 18.93 22.39
C SER A 155 -53.08 18.10 22.50
N PRO A 156 -53.15 17.13 23.43
CA PRO A 156 -54.42 16.52 23.82
C PRO A 156 -55.04 17.28 25.00
N ARG A 157 -56.33 17.38 24.95
CA ARG A 157 -57.20 17.67 26.14
C ARG A 157 -57.45 16.40 26.93
#